data_d496c308a48adf0f537096a7316b1bce
#
_entry.id   d496c308a48adf0f537096a7316b1bce
#
_cell.length_a   1.000
_cell.length_b   1.000
_cell.length_c   1.000
_cell.angle_alpha   90.00
_cell.angle_beta   90.00
_cell.angle_gamma   90.00
#
_symmetry.space_group_name_H-M   'P 1'
#
loop_
_entity.id
_entity.type
_entity.pdbx_description
1 polymer ?
#
loop_
_entity_poly.entity_id
_entity_poly.type
_entity_poly.pdbx_seq_one_letter_code
_entity_poly.pdbx_strand_id
1 'polypeptide(L)'
;MVLCLATACTAIGSVGYAQDSGSENKVTMADKTIHAQPSYVLSNSQVELAVTLLGGHMAPVTFYRDTSEPIQPYHISPWQEEKGPEMPAAVLVPLRGDFFCMPFGGNSEALGSEKHPPHGEVASSHWIRKVTERAGSVSHTSMTLETTARVGKVTKDIYLVDNQNVVYTKHTIEGFEGKVPLGHHATLAMSEQENSVHLASSPIRFGMTYPGVFSDPKQGEYQSLEPGKHWDSLAHVPVAWKGQKDADLSRLPARQGHADLVQIYNQPADAHQTPAWMTATFTDKGYVWFSLKDPSVLNSTVFWIENRGRHGYPWLGRNHCLGLEDVTAYFADGLKASVEPNAINQQGIKTALELTKKTPTEIRYIQGVVRVPQAFQVVKTIDFSPGQITLVSPDGLRVSAPVNHAFLSTGNPVRSN
;
A
#
# COMPACT_ATOMS: atom_id res chain seq x y z
N MET A 1 24.39 -7.69 89.24
CA MET A 1 24.87 -6.33 89.44
C MET A 1 25.09 -5.73 88.06
N VAL A 2 24.28 -4.75 87.72
CA VAL A 2 24.08 -4.16 86.44
C VAL A 2 25.19 -3.17 86.11
N LEU A 3 25.67 -3.17 84.87
CA LEU A 3 26.31 -1.96 84.33
C LEU A 3 25.99 -1.76 82.88
N CYS A 4 25.26 -0.69 82.60
CA CYS A 4 25.00 -0.21 81.24
C CYS A 4 26.23 0.51 80.69
N LEU A 5 26.56 0.24 79.42
CA LEU A 5 27.44 1.11 78.65
C LEU A 5 26.73 1.43 77.31
N ALA A 6 26.50 2.71 77.12
CA ALA A 6 26.03 3.30 75.88
C ALA A 6 27.16 3.37 74.84
N THR A 7 26.93 2.95 73.67
CA THR A 7 27.83 3.11 72.52
C THR A 7 27.19 3.90 71.43
N ALA A 8 27.85 4.96 71.02
CA ALA A 8 27.39 5.89 69.98
C ALA A 8 27.37 5.23 68.58
N CYS A 9 26.26 5.38 67.80
CA CYS A 9 26.15 5.04 66.40
C CYS A 9 26.72 6.18 65.54
N THR A 10 27.81 5.90 64.84
CA THR A 10 28.27 6.68 63.69
C THR A 10 27.52 6.28 62.48
N ALA A 11 26.83 7.22 61.84
CA ALA A 11 26.14 7.04 60.57
C ALA A 11 27.16 6.93 59.42
N ILE A 12 27.21 5.79 58.75
CA ILE A 12 27.92 5.59 57.48
C ILE A 12 26.91 5.84 56.38
N GLY A 13 27.12 6.91 55.57
CA GLY A 13 26.31 7.19 54.41
C GLY A 13 26.49 6.14 53.35
N SER A 14 25.42 5.46 53.03
CA SER A 14 25.34 4.56 51.86
C SER A 14 25.21 5.38 50.59
N VAL A 15 26.24 5.34 49.75
CA VAL A 15 26.19 5.81 48.37
C VAL A 15 25.26 4.85 47.62
N GLY A 16 24.06 5.32 47.30
CA GLY A 16 23.13 4.59 46.46
C GLY A 16 23.65 4.58 45.01
N TYR A 17 24.04 3.41 44.54
CA TYR A 17 24.18 3.18 43.11
C TYR A 17 22.78 3.27 42.48
N ALA A 18 22.59 4.27 41.61
CA ALA A 18 21.43 4.29 40.73
C ALA A 18 21.50 3.05 39.84
N GLN A 19 20.57 2.12 40.02
CA GLN A 19 20.32 1.08 39.05
C GLN A 19 19.78 1.76 37.80
N ASP A 20 20.58 1.67 36.75
CA ASP A 20 20.15 1.97 35.38
C ASP A 20 19.00 1.02 35.04
N SER A 21 17.78 1.54 35.06
CA SER A 21 16.59 0.80 34.65
C SER A 21 16.66 0.62 33.13
N GLY A 22 17.22 -0.52 32.73
CA GLY A 22 17.17 -0.97 31.34
C GLY A 22 15.77 -0.77 30.80
N SER A 23 15.67 -0.10 29.65
CA SER A 23 14.44 0.06 28.91
C SER A 23 13.91 -1.33 28.56
N GLU A 24 13.01 -1.86 29.36
CA GLU A 24 12.18 -3.00 28.97
C GLU A 24 11.47 -2.58 27.67
N ASN A 25 11.75 -3.32 26.60
CA ASN A 25 10.99 -3.26 25.35
C ASN A 25 9.53 -3.61 25.68
N LYS A 26 8.73 -2.62 26.03
CA LYS A 26 7.29 -2.76 26.12
C LYS A 26 6.79 -3.15 24.74
N VAL A 27 6.55 -4.44 24.53
CA VAL A 27 5.80 -4.93 23.38
C VAL A 27 4.44 -4.23 23.43
N THR A 28 4.23 -3.29 22.53
CA THR A 28 2.97 -2.54 22.46
C THR A 28 1.87 -3.51 22.06
N MET A 29 0.91 -3.74 22.93
CA MET A 29 -0.24 -4.61 22.65
C MET A 29 -1.10 -4.01 21.53
N ALA A 30 -1.77 -4.87 20.75
CA ALA A 30 -2.78 -4.47 19.80
C ALA A 30 -3.92 -3.71 20.48
N ASP A 31 -4.53 -2.75 19.78
CA ASP A 31 -5.72 -2.05 20.28
C ASP A 31 -6.97 -2.93 20.16
N LYS A 32 -7.09 -3.65 19.03
CA LYS A 32 -8.22 -4.53 18.72
C LYS A 32 -7.76 -5.73 17.88
N THR A 33 -8.52 -6.82 17.94
CA THR A 33 -8.46 -7.88 16.94
C THR A 33 -9.59 -7.66 15.94
N ILE A 34 -9.25 -7.49 14.66
CA ILE A 34 -10.20 -7.17 13.59
C ILE A 34 -9.99 -8.17 12.45
N HIS A 35 -11.04 -8.93 12.10
CA HIS A 35 -10.95 -10.05 11.15
C HIS A 35 -9.74 -10.93 11.44
N ALA A 36 -9.72 -11.50 12.66
CA ALA A 36 -8.70 -12.38 13.22
C ALA A 36 -7.27 -11.79 13.32
N GLN A 37 -7.03 -10.53 12.92
CA GLN A 37 -5.69 -9.91 13.00
C GLN A 37 -5.60 -8.90 14.14
N PRO A 38 -4.63 -9.06 15.08
CA PRO A 38 -4.26 -8.02 16.03
C PRO A 38 -3.86 -6.74 15.28
N SER A 39 -4.48 -5.62 15.62
CA SER A 39 -4.34 -4.38 14.86
C SER A 39 -4.20 -3.17 15.76
N TYR A 40 -3.44 -2.16 15.31
CA TYR A 40 -3.47 -0.80 15.81
C TYR A 40 -4.58 -0.04 15.11
N VAL A 41 -5.25 0.87 15.86
CA VAL A 41 -6.33 1.68 15.32
C VAL A 41 -5.95 3.16 15.41
N LEU A 42 -6.18 3.90 14.33
CA LEU A 42 -6.08 5.35 14.28
C LEU A 42 -7.40 5.92 13.76
N SER A 43 -7.87 6.99 14.37
CA SER A 43 -9.10 7.63 13.92
C SER A 43 -9.12 9.14 14.14
N ASN A 44 -9.94 9.81 13.33
CA ASN A 44 -10.46 11.15 13.57
C ASN A 44 -12.00 11.15 13.37
N SER A 45 -12.63 12.29 13.18
CA SER A 45 -14.09 12.35 12.95
C SER A 45 -14.51 11.70 11.62
N GLN A 46 -13.72 11.83 10.54
CA GLN A 46 -14.08 11.39 9.20
C GLN A 46 -13.60 9.99 8.85
N VAL A 47 -12.45 9.58 9.41
CA VAL A 47 -11.78 8.32 9.04
C VAL A 47 -11.45 7.49 10.27
N GLU A 48 -11.67 6.18 10.20
CA GLU A 48 -11.05 5.19 11.09
C GLU A 48 -10.34 4.14 10.26
N LEU A 49 -9.13 3.80 10.66
CA LEU A 49 -8.34 2.75 10.01
C LEU A 49 -7.74 1.78 11.02
N ALA A 50 -7.58 0.55 10.59
CA ALA A 50 -6.84 -0.47 11.32
C ALA A 50 -5.60 -0.89 10.54
N VAL A 51 -4.48 -1.06 11.25
CA VAL A 51 -3.22 -1.55 10.69
C VAL A 51 -2.83 -2.81 11.45
N THR A 52 -2.67 -3.92 10.76
CA THR A 52 -2.29 -5.19 11.40
C THR A 52 -0.87 -5.11 11.96
N LEU A 53 -0.64 -5.75 13.12
CA LEU A 53 0.71 -5.86 13.67
C LEU A 53 1.61 -6.67 12.75
N LEU A 54 1.09 -7.78 12.21
CA LEU A 54 1.80 -8.59 11.22
C LEU A 54 1.70 -7.92 9.85
N GLY A 55 2.83 -7.60 9.24
CA GLY A 55 2.93 -7.04 7.88
C GLY A 55 2.47 -5.59 7.72
N GLY A 56 1.85 -4.97 8.73
CA GLY A 56 1.41 -3.58 8.66
C GLY A 56 0.37 -3.30 7.57
N HIS A 57 -0.53 -4.25 7.30
CA HIS A 57 -1.59 -4.15 6.31
C HIS A 57 -2.72 -3.27 6.83
N MET A 58 -3.17 -2.33 6.01
CA MET A 58 -4.15 -1.30 6.37
C MET A 58 -5.53 -1.64 5.80
N ALA A 59 -6.35 -2.31 6.59
CA ALA A 59 -7.80 -2.50 6.40
C ALA A 59 -8.44 -3.10 7.66
N PRO A 60 -9.73 -2.79 7.94
CA PRO A 60 -10.58 -1.86 7.20
C PRO A 60 -10.12 -0.42 7.34
N VAL A 61 -10.42 0.40 6.34
CA VAL A 61 -10.41 1.86 6.42
C VAL A 61 -11.82 2.34 6.14
N THR A 62 -12.40 3.02 7.10
CA THR A 62 -13.75 3.56 7.01
C THR A 62 -13.65 5.07 6.79
N PHE A 63 -13.96 5.50 5.59
CA PHE A 63 -14.11 6.91 5.21
C PHE A 63 -15.56 7.35 5.43
N TYR A 64 -15.79 8.66 5.58
CA TYR A 64 -17.12 9.23 5.86
C TYR A 64 -17.81 8.55 7.06
N ARG A 65 -17.04 8.18 8.08
CA ARG A 65 -17.55 7.46 9.26
C ARG A 65 -18.56 8.25 10.10
N ASP A 66 -18.57 9.55 9.95
CA ASP A 66 -19.49 10.49 10.58
C ASP A 66 -20.84 10.61 9.84
N THR A 67 -21.06 9.83 8.80
CA THR A 67 -22.30 9.82 8.01
C THR A 67 -23.05 8.50 8.14
N SER A 68 -24.31 8.47 7.67
CA SER A 68 -25.13 7.24 7.64
C SER A 68 -24.63 6.18 6.66
N GLU A 69 -23.78 6.56 5.71
CA GLU A 69 -23.29 5.68 4.64
C GLU A 69 -21.76 5.73 4.58
N PRO A 70 -21.05 5.11 5.54
CA PRO A 70 -19.59 5.04 5.52
C PRO A 70 -19.09 4.21 4.33
N ILE A 71 -17.87 4.49 3.87
CA ILE A 71 -17.26 3.83 2.70
C ILE A 71 -16.03 3.06 3.13
N GLN A 72 -15.96 1.77 2.77
CA GLN A 72 -14.82 0.88 3.00
C GLN A 72 -14.35 0.31 1.64
N PRO A 73 -13.39 0.93 0.96
CA PRO A 73 -13.00 0.53 -0.39
C PRO A 73 -12.07 -0.68 -0.43
N TYR A 74 -11.38 -0.99 0.67
CA TYR A 74 -10.31 -1.98 0.67
C TYR A 74 -10.81 -3.40 0.85
N HIS A 75 -10.19 -4.31 0.11
CA HIS A 75 -10.45 -5.75 0.22
C HIS A 75 -9.84 -6.32 1.49
N ILE A 76 -10.55 -7.25 2.10
CA ILE A 76 -10.07 -8.14 3.16
C ILE A 76 -10.23 -9.56 2.65
N SER A 77 -9.15 -10.30 2.60
CA SER A 77 -9.16 -11.64 2.02
C SER A 77 -10.11 -12.58 2.75
N PRO A 78 -10.87 -13.43 2.04
CA PRO A 78 -12.00 -14.17 2.61
C PRO A 78 -11.60 -15.26 3.64
N TRP A 79 -10.33 -15.62 3.71
CA TRP A 79 -9.84 -16.66 4.63
C TRP A 79 -9.44 -16.17 6.02
N GLN A 80 -9.61 -14.88 6.31
CA GLN A 80 -9.07 -14.26 7.54
C GLN A 80 -9.56 -14.89 8.85
N GLU A 81 -10.80 -15.37 8.88
CA GLU A 81 -11.43 -15.96 10.08
C GLU A 81 -11.58 -17.48 9.98
N GLU A 82 -11.01 -18.08 8.94
CA GLU A 82 -11.13 -19.50 8.70
C GLU A 82 -10.06 -20.30 9.43
N LYS A 83 -10.46 -21.49 9.87
CA LYS A 83 -9.52 -22.52 10.34
C LYS A 83 -9.10 -23.37 9.14
N GLY A 84 -7.83 -23.34 8.80
CA GLY A 84 -7.29 -24.07 7.67
C GLY A 84 -5.85 -24.53 7.90
N PRO A 85 -5.21 -25.10 6.87
CA PRO A 85 -3.77 -25.36 6.87
C PRO A 85 -2.96 -24.07 7.08
N GLU A 86 -1.69 -24.22 7.41
CA GLU A 86 -0.74 -23.09 7.44
C GLU A 86 -0.71 -22.38 6.10
N MET A 87 -0.66 -21.04 6.13
CA MET A 87 -0.60 -20.24 4.92
C MET A 87 0.72 -20.50 4.17
N PRO A 88 0.68 -20.66 2.84
CA PRO A 88 1.87 -20.95 2.04
C PRO A 88 2.91 -19.79 2.03
N ALA A 89 2.50 -18.59 2.45
CA ALA A 89 3.39 -17.46 2.64
C ALA A 89 2.86 -16.54 3.75
N ALA A 90 3.77 -15.98 4.55
CA ALA A 90 3.40 -15.16 5.71
C ALA A 90 2.59 -13.90 5.35
N VAL A 91 2.83 -13.31 4.18
CA VAL A 91 2.05 -12.15 3.68
C VAL A 91 0.57 -12.46 3.49
N LEU A 92 0.21 -13.73 3.24
CA LEU A 92 -1.18 -14.15 3.05
C LEU A 92 -1.96 -14.19 4.37
N VAL A 93 -1.28 -14.30 5.50
CA VAL A 93 -1.91 -14.32 6.81
C VAL A 93 -2.72 -13.05 7.07
N PRO A 94 -2.15 -11.83 6.98
CA PRO A 94 -2.89 -10.59 7.16
C PRO A 94 -3.47 -10.02 5.86
N LEU A 95 -3.34 -10.66 4.70
CA LEU A 95 -3.58 -10.05 3.38
C LEU A 95 -4.88 -9.26 3.29
N ARG A 96 -4.75 -7.93 3.25
CA ARG A 96 -5.84 -6.95 3.17
C ARG A 96 -5.35 -5.56 2.78
N GLY A 97 -6.20 -4.78 2.15
CA GLY A 97 -6.04 -3.35 1.97
C GLY A 97 -4.72 -2.91 1.36
N ASP A 98 -4.14 -1.85 1.90
CA ASP A 98 -2.85 -1.33 1.48
C ASP A 98 -1.74 -1.76 2.44
N PHE A 99 -0.60 -2.18 1.89
CA PHE A 99 0.60 -2.45 2.65
C PHE A 99 1.86 -2.06 1.85
N PHE A 100 2.91 -1.76 2.58
CA PHE A 100 4.19 -1.42 1.98
C PHE A 100 5.00 -2.69 1.67
N CYS A 101 5.63 -2.72 0.51
CA CYS A 101 6.44 -3.83 0.02
C CYS A 101 7.89 -3.37 -0.19
N MET A 102 8.85 -4.14 0.32
CA MET A 102 10.28 -3.90 0.12
C MET A 102 11.09 -5.16 0.49
N PRO A 103 11.64 -5.91 -0.51
CA PRO A 103 11.45 -5.75 -1.95
C PRO A 103 10.03 -6.13 -2.40
N PHE A 104 9.47 -5.35 -3.32
CA PHE A 104 8.16 -5.62 -3.91
C PHE A 104 8.19 -6.87 -4.79
N GLY A 105 7.12 -7.69 -4.73
CA GLY A 105 6.89 -8.85 -5.58
C GLY A 105 7.17 -10.19 -4.91
N GLY A 106 7.09 -11.28 -5.69
CA GLY A 106 7.14 -12.65 -5.20
C GLY A 106 8.49 -13.11 -4.65
N ASN A 107 9.60 -12.49 -5.08
CA ASN A 107 10.96 -12.79 -4.61
C ASN A 107 11.31 -14.30 -4.66
N SER A 108 10.81 -15.01 -5.69
CA SER A 108 11.03 -16.46 -5.84
C SER A 108 12.50 -16.82 -6.04
N GLU A 109 13.28 -15.92 -6.69
CA GLU A 109 14.69 -16.07 -6.93
C GLU A 109 15.52 -15.15 -6.03
N ALA A 110 16.66 -15.65 -5.56
CA ALA A 110 17.63 -14.87 -4.80
C ALA A 110 18.49 -14.00 -5.72
N LEU A 111 18.88 -12.80 -5.26
CA LEU A 111 19.92 -11.98 -5.87
C LEU A 111 21.25 -12.28 -5.16
N GLY A 112 22.13 -13.07 -5.78
CA GLY A 112 23.29 -13.61 -5.08
C GLY A 112 22.88 -14.49 -3.90
N SER A 113 23.31 -14.15 -2.69
CA SER A 113 22.91 -14.84 -1.45
C SER A 113 21.68 -14.20 -0.79
N GLU A 114 21.19 -13.07 -1.28
CA GLU A 114 20.09 -12.33 -0.70
C GLU A 114 18.73 -12.91 -1.14
N LYS A 115 17.93 -13.37 -0.18
CA LYS A 115 16.61 -13.94 -0.42
C LYS A 115 15.59 -13.30 0.53
N HIS A 116 14.45 -12.94 -0.03
CA HIS A 116 13.35 -12.32 0.70
C HIS A 116 12.07 -13.15 0.63
N PRO A 117 11.18 -13.02 1.61
CA PRO A 117 9.82 -13.52 1.47
C PRO A 117 9.04 -12.70 0.43
N PRO A 118 7.91 -13.20 -0.08
CA PRO A 118 7.03 -12.42 -0.94
C PRO A 118 6.70 -11.06 -0.33
N HIS A 119 6.87 -10.00 -1.11
CA HIS A 119 6.70 -8.57 -0.75
C HIS A 119 7.63 -8.06 0.38
N GLY A 120 8.66 -8.84 0.74
CA GLY A 120 9.66 -8.49 1.74
C GLY A 120 9.21 -8.71 3.19
N GLU A 121 10.16 -8.56 4.12
CA GLU A 121 9.88 -8.67 5.56
C GLU A 121 8.90 -7.60 6.04
N VAL A 122 8.86 -6.43 5.39
CA VAL A 122 7.94 -5.33 5.73
C VAL A 122 6.47 -5.70 5.55
N ALA A 123 6.15 -6.64 4.66
CA ALA A 123 4.80 -7.13 4.41
C ALA A 123 4.44 -8.39 5.20
N SER A 124 5.38 -8.97 5.98
CA SER A 124 5.22 -10.29 6.59
C SER A 124 5.78 -10.42 8.01
N SER A 125 6.37 -9.35 8.57
CA SER A 125 6.92 -9.35 9.94
C SER A 125 6.16 -8.39 10.85
N HIS A 126 6.38 -8.51 12.16
CA HIS A 126 5.69 -7.71 13.16
C HIS A 126 6.20 -6.27 13.23
N TRP A 127 5.30 -5.31 13.05
CA TRP A 127 5.54 -3.89 13.27
C TRP A 127 5.30 -3.50 14.72
N ILE A 128 6.17 -2.66 15.28
CA ILE A 128 6.09 -2.17 16.66
C ILE A 128 5.68 -0.71 16.66
N ARG A 129 4.51 -0.40 17.24
CA ARG A 129 4.05 0.98 17.39
C ARG A 129 4.96 1.74 18.37
N LYS A 130 5.40 2.92 17.97
CA LYS A 130 6.23 3.83 18.76
C LYS A 130 5.44 4.99 19.34
N VAL A 131 4.54 5.55 18.54
CA VAL A 131 3.76 6.74 18.87
C VAL A 131 2.31 6.55 18.38
N THR A 132 1.38 7.06 19.15
CA THR A 132 0.03 7.44 18.70
C THR A 132 -0.31 8.74 19.42
N GLU A 133 -0.58 9.78 18.66
CA GLU A 133 -0.79 11.12 19.20
C GLU A 133 -1.79 11.90 18.36
N ARG A 134 -2.30 12.98 18.96
CA ARG A 134 -3.09 13.98 18.25
C ARG A 134 -2.49 15.36 18.53
N ALA A 135 -2.15 16.07 17.46
CA ALA A 135 -1.63 17.43 17.51
C ALA A 135 -2.50 18.35 16.66
N GLY A 136 -3.26 19.23 17.29
CA GLY A 136 -4.23 20.11 16.59
C GLY A 136 -5.24 19.30 15.78
N SER A 137 -5.26 19.51 14.46
CA SER A 137 -6.14 18.81 13.52
C SER A 137 -5.61 17.48 13.00
N VAL A 138 -4.43 17.01 13.47
CA VAL A 138 -3.77 15.80 12.95
C VAL A 138 -3.79 14.70 13.99
N SER A 139 -4.33 13.53 13.61
CA SER A 139 -4.10 12.26 14.31
C SER A 139 -2.96 11.52 13.61
N HIS A 140 -1.98 11.03 14.36
CA HIS A 140 -0.77 10.40 13.86
C HIS A 140 -0.47 9.11 14.61
N THR A 141 -0.01 8.09 13.89
CA THR A 141 0.61 6.90 14.47
C THR A 141 1.90 6.59 13.73
N SER A 142 2.93 6.20 14.51
CA SER A 142 4.23 5.78 13.99
C SER A 142 4.54 4.37 14.45
N MET A 143 5.04 3.54 13.55
CA MET A 143 5.47 2.18 13.84
C MET A 143 6.77 1.85 13.10
N THR A 144 7.57 0.96 13.66
CA THR A 144 8.88 0.59 13.12
C THR A 144 9.02 -0.91 12.96
N LEU A 145 9.86 -1.28 12.02
CA LEU A 145 10.29 -2.65 11.78
C LEU A 145 11.80 -2.65 11.46
N GLU A 146 12.54 -3.56 12.05
CA GLU A 146 13.91 -3.87 11.66
C GLU A 146 13.92 -5.12 10.80
N THR A 147 14.69 -5.10 9.72
CA THR A 147 14.80 -6.20 8.74
C THR A 147 16.12 -6.94 8.90
N THR A 148 16.14 -8.22 8.54
CA THR A 148 17.28 -9.13 8.71
C THR A 148 17.87 -9.62 7.39
N ALA A 149 17.07 -9.85 6.37
CA ALA A 149 17.54 -10.32 5.05
C ALA A 149 18.42 -9.26 4.37
N ARG A 150 18.01 -8.00 4.42
CA ARG A 150 18.86 -6.83 4.17
C ARG A 150 18.72 -5.93 5.40
N VAL A 151 19.78 -5.82 6.19
CA VAL A 151 19.74 -5.13 7.47
C VAL A 151 19.42 -3.65 7.32
N GLY A 152 18.41 -3.21 8.04
CA GLY A 152 17.97 -1.82 8.07
C GLY A 152 16.71 -1.65 8.91
N LYS A 153 16.20 -0.43 8.95
CA LYS A 153 14.99 -0.07 9.68
C LYS A 153 14.02 0.65 8.75
N VAL A 154 12.75 0.31 8.85
CA VAL A 154 11.66 1.03 8.19
C VAL A 154 10.73 1.59 9.24
N THR A 155 10.45 2.89 9.15
CA THR A 155 9.43 3.58 9.96
C THR A 155 8.23 3.88 9.06
N LYS A 156 7.03 3.52 9.52
CA LYS A 156 5.76 3.84 8.88
C LYS A 156 5.02 4.88 9.72
N ASP A 157 4.81 6.05 9.16
CA ASP A 157 3.99 7.12 9.72
C ASP A 157 2.67 7.20 8.95
N ILE A 158 1.55 7.23 9.66
CA ILE A 158 0.21 7.40 9.09
C ILE A 158 -0.44 8.60 9.76
N TYR A 159 -0.99 9.48 8.93
CA TYR A 159 -1.64 10.70 9.40
C TYR A 159 -3.07 10.79 8.86
N LEU A 160 -4.00 11.23 9.72
CA LEU A 160 -5.35 11.63 9.39
C LEU A 160 -5.51 13.11 9.75
N VAL A 161 -6.02 13.91 8.81
CA VAL A 161 -6.27 15.34 9.02
C VAL A 161 -7.78 15.55 9.13
N ASP A 162 -8.21 16.35 10.09
CA ASP A 162 -9.65 16.65 10.27
C ASP A 162 -10.27 17.24 9.00
N ASN A 163 -11.53 16.91 8.79
CA ASN A 163 -12.33 17.32 7.63
C ASN A 163 -11.80 16.79 6.28
N GLN A 164 -10.98 15.73 6.31
CA GLN A 164 -10.48 15.07 5.10
C GLN A 164 -10.80 13.58 5.14
N ASN A 165 -11.29 13.04 4.03
CA ASN A 165 -11.43 11.60 3.81
C ASN A 165 -10.20 11.05 3.09
N VAL A 166 -9.04 11.23 3.73
CA VAL A 166 -7.70 10.98 3.18
C VAL A 166 -6.80 10.35 4.22
N VAL A 167 -5.98 9.42 3.77
CA VAL A 167 -4.88 8.83 4.54
C VAL A 167 -3.57 9.28 3.92
N TYR A 168 -2.70 9.87 4.71
CA TYR A 168 -1.34 10.23 4.35
C TYR A 168 -0.39 9.22 4.95
N THR A 169 0.46 8.61 4.15
CA THR A 169 1.44 7.61 4.60
C THR A 169 2.84 8.02 4.20
N LYS A 170 3.78 7.88 5.13
CA LYS A 170 5.21 8.08 4.87
C LYS A 170 5.98 6.87 5.39
N HIS A 171 6.83 6.29 4.54
CA HIS A 171 7.81 5.29 4.96
C HIS A 171 9.20 5.91 4.92
N THR A 172 9.90 5.89 6.06
CA THR A 172 11.31 6.30 6.17
C THR A 172 12.17 5.05 6.25
N ILE A 173 13.08 4.91 5.29
CA ILE A 173 13.94 3.74 5.08
C ILE A 173 15.37 4.14 5.46
N GLU A 174 15.95 3.46 6.46
CA GLU A 174 17.23 3.79 7.06
C GLU A 174 18.16 2.57 7.11
N GLY A 175 19.45 2.77 6.87
CA GLY A 175 20.48 1.73 7.00
C GLY A 175 20.60 0.77 5.81
N PHE A 176 19.79 0.93 4.77
CA PHE A 176 19.83 0.10 3.56
C PHE A 176 20.84 0.64 2.55
N GLU A 177 21.38 -0.27 1.73
CA GLU A 177 22.29 0.03 0.63
C GLU A 177 21.92 -0.75 -0.63
N GLY A 178 22.05 -0.10 -1.81
CA GLY A 178 21.86 -0.72 -3.12
C GLY A 178 20.42 -0.67 -3.62
N LYS A 179 20.19 -1.30 -4.75
CA LYS A 179 18.92 -1.26 -5.47
C LYS A 179 17.85 -2.14 -4.81
N VAL A 180 16.62 -1.63 -4.75
CA VAL A 180 15.45 -2.37 -4.26
C VAL A 180 14.17 -1.91 -4.97
N PRO A 181 13.33 -2.83 -5.48
CA PRO A 181 11.97 -2.51 -5.89
C PRO A 181 11.10 -2.33 -4.65
N LEU A 182 10.24 -1.32 -4.66
CA LEU A 182 9.38 -1.05 -3.52
C LEU A 182 8.10 -0.31 -3.94
N GLY A 183 7.14 -0.25 -3.03
CA GLY A 183 5.95 0.56 -3.18
C GLY A 183 4.78 0.10 -2.32
N HIS A 184 3.63 0.66 -2.62
CA HIS A 184 2.36 0.40 -1.98
C HIS A 184 1.55 -0.64 -2.75
N HIS A 185 0.90 -1.54 -2.03
CA HIS A 185 0.07 -2.61 -2.58
C HIS A 185 -1.38 -2.37 -2.16
N ALA A 186 -2.01 -1.33 -2.74
CA ALA A 186 -3.41 -1.02 -2.46
C ALA A 186 -4.32 -2.03 -3.15
N THR A 187 -5.07 -2.81 -2.36
CA THR A 187 -6.01 -3.83 -2.85
C THR A 187 -7.43 -3.41 -2.53
N LEU A 188 -8.23 -3.15 -3.56
CA LEU A 188 -9.62 -2.72 -3.45
C LEU A 188 -10.57 -3.90 -3.58
N ALA A 189 -11.69 -3.85 -2.87
CA ALA A 189 -12.79 -4.78 -3.06
C ALA A 189 -13.52 -4.43 -4.37
N MET A 190 -13.56 -5.35 -5.32
CA MET A 190 -14.34 -5.15 -6.54
C MET A 190 -15.84 -5.22 -6.25
N SER A 191 -16.63 -4.50 -7.04
CA SER A 191 -18.09 -4.63 -7.04
C SER A 191 -18.50 -5.94 -7.69
N GLU A 192 -19.65 -6.50 -7.27
CA GLU A 192 -20.22 -7.69 -7.91
C GLU A 192 -20.85 -7.36 -9.28
N GLN A 193 -21.22 -6.10 -9.50
CA GLN A 193 -21.77 -5.65 -10.77
C GLN A 193 -20.65 -5.48 -11.80
N GLU A 194 -20.74 -6.20 -12.90
CA GLU A 194 -19.81 -6.08 -14.02
C GLU A 194 -19.74 -4.64 -14.55
N ASN A 195 -18.53 -4.23 -14.94
CA ASN A 195 -18.25 -2.92 -15.52
C ASN A 195 -18.63 -1.71 -14.65
N SER A 196 -18.78 -1.87 -13.34
CA SER A 196 -19.18 -0.78 -12.43
C SER A 196 -18.00 -0.04 -11.77
N VAL A 197 -16.78 -0.55 -11.89
CA VAL A 197 -15.57 0.10 -11.43
C VAL A 197 -14.80 0.67 -12.61
N HIS A 198 -14.83 2.00 -12.77
CA HIS A 198 -14.16 2.66 -13.89
C HIS A 198 -12.79 3.20 -13.46
N LEU A 199 -11.75 2.78 -14.18
CA LEU A 199 -10.36 3.12 -13.89
C LEU A 199 -9.87 4.25 -14.79
N ALA A 200 -9.10 5.16 -14.20
CA ALA A 200 -8.34 6.15 -14.92
C ALA A 200 -7.04 6.48 -14.19
N SER A 201 -6.05 6.97 -14.91
CA SER A 201 -4.76 7.38 -14.38
C SER A 201 -4.31 8.72 -14.96
N SER A 202 -3.34 9.36 -14.30
CA SER A 202 -2.53 10.40 -14.94
C SER A 202 -1.90 9.86 -16.23
N PRO A 203 -1.45 10.75 -17.15
CA PRO A 203 -0.85 10.32 -18.42
C PRO A 203 0.24 9.27 -18.24
N ILE A 204 0.18 8.22 -19.04
CA ILE A 204 1.16 7.13 -19.06
C ILE A 204 2.06 7.22 -20.28
N ARG A 205 3.25 6.61 -20.20
CA ARG A 205 4.12 6.38 -21.36
C ARG A 205 3.58 5.21 -22.19
N PHE A 206 3.26 4.13 -21.52
CA PHE A 206 2.63 2.91 -22.04
C PHE A 206 2.21 2.00 -20.90
N GLY A 207 1.43 0.96 -21.22
CA GLY A 207 1.21 -0.19 -20.38
C GLY A 207 1.83 -1.44 -20.99
N MET A 208 2.02 -2.47 -20.15
CA MET A 208 2.51 -3.77 -20.58
C MET A 208 1.77 -4.87 -19.81
N THR A 209 1.37 -5.91 -20.52
CA THR A 209 0.85 -7.15 -19.90
C THR A 209 2.02 -7.97 -19.34
N TYR A 210 1.79 -8.73 -18.27
CA TYR A 210 2.82 -9.57 -17.69
C TYR A 210 3.44 -10.50 -18.73
N PRO A 211 4.78 -10.57 -18.86
CA PRO A 211 5.41 -11.33 -19.94
C PRO A 211 5.47 -12.84 -19.67
N GLY A 212 5.25 -13.26 -18.42
CA GLY A 212 5.27 -14.67 -18.01
C GLY A 212 3.87 -15.29 -17.95
N VAL A 213 3.82 -16.48 -17.37
CA VAL A 213 2.56 -17.17 -17.02
C VAL A 213 2.16 -16.70 -15.63
N PHE A 214 1.12 -15.87 -15.53
CA PHE A 214 0.60 -15.38 -14.25
C PHE A 214 -0.40 -16.37 -13.65
N SER A 215 -1.25 -16.97 -14.48
CA SER A 215 -2.22 -18.00 -14.11
C SER A 215 -1.92 -19.28 -14.86
N ASP A 216 -1.68 -20.39 -14.13
CA ASP A 216 -1.22 -21.66 -14.73
C ASP A 216 -2.41 -22.57 -15.12
N PRO A 217 -2.66 -22.80 -16.43
CA PRO A 217 -3.72 -23.70 -16.87
C PRO A 217 -3.63 -25.13 -16.33
N LYS A 218 -2.42 -25.59 -15.95
CA LYS A 218 -2.25 -26.92 -15.33
C LYS A 218 -2.86 -27.02 -13.95
N GLN A 219 -3.08 -25.85 -13.31
CA GLN A 219 -3.77 -25.73 -12.01
C GLN A 219 -5.24 -25.34 -12.16
N GLY A 220 -5.75 -25.27 -13.41
CA GLY A 220 -7.10 -24.80 -13.71
C GLY A 220 -7.25 -23.29 -13.60
N GLU A 221 -6.15 -22.54 -13.63
CA GLU A 221 -6.14 -21.09 -13.52
C GLU A 221 -5.84 -20.46 -14.87
N TYR A 222 -6.52 -19.37 -15.20
CA TYR A 222 -6.44 -18.75 -16.54
C TYR A 222 -6.25 -17.24 -16.44
N GLN A 223 -5.31 -16.74 -17.27
CA GLN A 223 -5.19 -15.33 -17.61
C GLN A 223 -5.95 -15.02 -18.89
N SER A 224 -6.52 -13.83 -18.99
CA SER A 224 -7.26 -13.40 -20.18
C SER A 224 -6.39 -12.65 -21.18
N LEU A 225 -5.31 -12.04 -20.72
CA LEU A 225 -4.47 -11.13 -21.50
C LEU A 225 -3.33 -11.86 -22.20
N GLU A 226 -2.95 -11.37 -23.38
CA GLU A 226 -1.79 -11.89 -24.11
C GLU A 226 -0.49 -11.46 -23.44
N PRO A 227 0.43 -12.40 -23.11
CA PRO A 227 1.66 -12.07 -22.39
C PRO A 227 2.61 -11.14 -23.17
N GLY A 228 3.24 -10.22 -22.44
CA GLY A 228 4.35 -9.40 -22.93
C GLY A 228 3.98 -8.36 -23.99
N LYS A 229 2.74 -7.94 -24.05
CA LYS A 229 2.26 -6.93 -25.03
C LYS A 229 2.30 -5.52 -24.45
N HIS A 230 2.78 -4.60 -25.28
CA HIS A 230 2.68 -3.17 -25.02
C HIS A 230 1.35 -2.62 -25.53
N TRP A 231 0.82 -1.63 -24.81
CA TRP A 231 -0.41 -0.91 -25.15
C TRP A 231 -0.36 0.52 -24.58
N ASP A 232 -1.22 1.41 -25.09
CA ASP A 232 -1.27 2.83 -24.72
C ASP A 232 -2.60 3.27 -24.10
N SER A 233 -3.59 2.39 -24.08
CA SER A 233 -4.93 2.66 -23.56
C SER A 233 -5.48 1.47 -22.79
N LEU A 234 -6.01 1.71 -21.58
CA LEU A 234 -6.72 0.69 -20.78
C LEU A 234 -7.94 0.09 -21.53
N ALA A 235 -8.51 0.82 -22.48
CA ALA A 235 -9.63 0.33 -23.28
C ALA A 235 -9.21 -0.68 -24.37
N HIS A 236 -7.91 -0.81 -24.64
CA HIS A 236 -7.41 -1.62 -25.76
C HIS A 236 -6.19 -2.46 -25.34
N VAL A 237 -6.39 -3.41 -24.43
CA VAL A 237 -5.33 -4.30 -23.94
C VAL A 237 -5.41 -5.65 -24.63
N PRO A 238 -4.35 -6.14 -25.30
CA PRO A 238 -4.37 -7.38 -26.07
C PRO A 238 -4.76 -8.61 -25.25
N VAL A 239 -5.64 -9.45 -25.80
CA VAL A 239 -6.14 -10.69 -25.19
C VAL A 239 -5.55 -11.94 -25.82
N ALA A 240 -5.50 -13.03 -25.05
CA ALA A 240 -4.98 -14.32 -25.48
C ALA A 240 -5.96 -15.13 -26.37
N TRP A 241 -7.19 -14.66 -26.57
CA TRP A 241 -8.23 -15.43 -27.25
C TRP A 241 -8.36 -15.16 -28.73
N LYS A 242 -8.60 -16.22 -29.48
CA LYS A 242 -8.91 -16.12 -30.90
C LYS A 242 -10.24 -15.41 -31.13
N GLY A 243 -10.27 -14.51 -32.09
CA GLY A 243 -11.50 -13.81 -32.52
C GLY A 243 -11.89 -12.59 -31.70
N GLN A 244 -11.15 -12.29 -30.61
CA GLN A 244 -11.26 -11.05 -29.89
C GLN A 244 -9.90 -10.33 -29.92
N LYS A 245 -9.91 -9.04 -30.20
CA LYS A 245 -8.67 -8.25 -30.35
C LYS A 245 -8.17 -7.71 -29.01
N ASP A 246 -9.07 -7.08 -28.24
CA ASP A 246 -8.70 -6.32 -27.05
C ASP A 246 -9.67 -6.59 -25.90
N ALA A 247 -9.19 -6.39 -24.66
CA ALA A 247 -9.99 -6.24 -23.46
C ALA A 247 -10.02 -4.75 -23.05
N ASP A 248 -11.12 -4.32 -22.47
CA ASP A 248 -11.25 -3.02 -21.83
C ASP A 248 -10.98 -3.17 -20.32
N LEU A 249 -9.77 -2.79 -19.88
CA LEU A 249 -9.41 -2.76 -18.46
C LEU A 249 -9.79 -1.44 -17.78
N SER A 250 -10.34 -0.48 -18.50
CA SER A 250 -10.88 0.74 -17.89
C SER A 250 -12.20 0.50 -17.16
N ARG A 251 -12.82 -0.69 -17.32
CA ARG A 251 -14.12 -1.06 -16.75
C ARG A 251 -14.06 -2.46 -16.16
N LEU A 252 -14.13 -2.56 -14.84
CA LEU A 252 -14.05 -3.80 -14.08
C LEU A 252 -15.27 -3.99 -13.17
N PRO A 253 -15.51 -5.20 -12.62
CA PRO A 253 -14.94 -6.46 -13.07
C PRO A 253 -15.39 -6.81 -14.48
N ALA A 254 -14.52 -7.49 -15.23
CA ALA A 254 -14.85 -7.98 -16.56
C ALA A 254 -15.21 -9.47 -16.49
N ARG A 255 -14.25 -10.36 -16.73
CA ARG A 255 -14.50 -11.80 -16.84
C ARG A 255 -14.24 -12.53 -15.54
N GLN A 256 -15.26 -13.18 -15.01
CA GLN A 256 -15.11 -14.08 -13.87
C GLN A 256 -14.24 -15.31 -14.25
N GLY A 257 -13.49 -15.84 -13.28
CA GLY A 257 -12.66 -17.02 -13.44
C GLY A 257 -11.27 -16.74 -14.06
N HIS A 258 -10.84 -15.49 -14.12
CA HIS A 258 -9.51 -15.10 -14.62
C HIS A 258 -8.76 -14.27 -13.59
N ALA A 259 -7.42 -14.45 -13.60
CA ALA A 259 -6.52 -13.58 -12.88
C ALA A 259 -5.46 -13.05 -13.84
N ASP A 260 -5.28 -11.74 -13.88
CA ASP A 260 -4.39 -11.04 -14.79
C ASP A 260 -3.46 -10.07 -14.05
N LEU A 261 -2.29 -9.83 -14.62
CA LEU A 261 -1.33 -8.85 -14.14
C LEU A 261 -0.89 -7.94 -15.29
N VAL A 262 -1.01 -6.64 -15.09
CA VAL A 262 -0.48 -5.63 -16.03
C VAL A 262 0.26 -4.54 -15.25
N GLN A 263 1.11 -3.79 -15.94
CA GLN A 263 1.78 -2.63 -15.35
C GLN A 263 1.71 -1.44 -16.30
N ILE A 264 1.33 -0.27 -15.77
CA ILE A 264 1.43 1.01 -16.46
C ILE A 264 2.64 1.79 -15.95
N TYR A 265 3.26 2.55 -16.84
CA TYR A 265 4.43 3.40 -16.53
C TYR A 265 4.06 4.85 -16.73
N ASN A 266 4.16 5.64 -15.65
CA ASN A 266 3.80 7.05 -15.68
C ASN A 266 4.73 7.88 -16.56
N GLN A 267 4.24 9.01 -17.07
CA GLN A 267 5.12 10.05 -17.61
C GLN A 267 6.10 10.52 -16.52
N PRO A 268 7.33 10.89 -16.86
CA PRO A 268 8.25 11.50 -15.92
C PRO A 268 7.63 12.71 -15.22
N ALA A 269 8.13 13.02 -14.01
CA ALA A 269 7.74 14.24 -13.31
C ALA A 269 7.96 15.47 -14.20
N ASP A 270 6.99 16.36 -14.24
CA ASP A 270 7.10 17.65 -14.91
C ASP A 270 7.88 18.69 -14.08
N ALA A 271 8.11 19.86 -14.62
CA ALA A 271 8.82 20.96 -13.93
C ALA A 271 8.06 21.45 -12.67
N HIS A 272 6.76 21.18 -12.55
CA HIS A 272 5.92 21.54 -11.42
C HIS A 272 5.80 20.43 -10.39
N GLN A 273 6.44 19.27 -10.62
CA GLN A 273 6.32 18.07 -9.80
C GLN A 273 4.85 17.69 -9.56
N THR A 274 4.04 17.77 -10.63
CA THR A 274 2.62 17.40 -10.59
C THR A 274 2.52 15.93 -10.16
N PRO A 275 1.70 15.60 -9.13
CA PRO A 275 1.51 14.23 -8.70
C PRO A 275 0.97 13.35 -9.82
N ALA A 276 1.53 12.15 -9.97
CA ALA A 276 0.85 11.10 -10.70
C ALA A 276 -0.28 10.54 -9.82
N TRP A 277 -1.34 10.05 -10.47
CA TRP A 277 -2.52 9.57 -9.78
C TRP A 277 -3.13 8.33 -10.46
N MET A 278 -3.81 7.54 -9.63
CA MET A 278 -4.68 6.46 -10.07
C MET A 278 -6.06 6.66 -9.44
N THR A 279 -7.13 6.34 -10.17
CA THR A 279 -8.50 6.42 -9.67
C THR A 279 -9.32 5.19 -10.03
N ALA A 280 -10.20 4.79 -9.11
CA ALA A 280 -11.25 3.80 -9.30
C ALA A 280 -12.60 4.41 -8.93
N THR A 281 -13.45 4.67 -9.92
CA THR A 281 -14.80 5.18 -9.73
C THR A 281 -15.77 4.02 -9.59
N PHE A 282 -16.36 3.85 -8.43
CA PHE A 282 -17.39 2.85 -8.14
C PHE A 282 -18.76 3.46 -8.45
N THR A 283 -19.22 3.26 -9.71
CA THR A 283 -20.43 3.92 -10.22
C THR A 283 -21.71 3.40 -9.57
N ASP A 284 -21.71 2.15 -9.11
CA ASP A 284 -22.78 1.51 -8.35
C ASP A 284 -22.86 1.99 -6.89
N LYS A 285 -21.77 2.58 -6.38
CA LYS A 285 -21.63 3.03 -4.97
C LYS A 285 -21.49 4.54 -4.81
N GLY A 286 -21.31 5.29 -5.91
CA GLY A 286 -21.24 6.76 -5.90
C GLY A 286 -20.00 7.35 -5.24
N TYR A 287 -18.83 6.72 -5.40
CA TYR A 287 -17.57 7.28 -4.93
C TYR A 287 -16.39 6.99 -5.88
N VAL A 288 -15.35 7.80 -5.74
CA VAL A 288 -14.04 7.59 -6.36
C VAL A 288 -13.03 7.30 -5.24
N TRP A 289 -12.35 6.17 -5.32
CA TRP A 289 -11.08 5.96 -4.63
C TRP A 289 -9.95 6.55 -5.48
N PHE A 290 -8.97 7.18 -4.85
CA PHE A 290 -7.80 7.71 -5.54
C PHE A 290 -6.52 7.47 -4.76
N SER A 291 -5.40 7.40 -5.50
CA SER A 291 -4.04 7.52 -4.97
C SER A 291 -3.30 8.67 -5.65
N LEU A 292 -2.39 9.30 -4.90
CA LEU A 292 -1.45 10.31 -5.41
C LEU A 292 -0.03 9.91 -5.01
N LYS A 293 0.89 10.04 -5.96
CA LYS A 293 2.30 9.68 -5.78
C LYS A 293 3.24 10.64 -6.53
N ASP A 294 4.49 10.68 -6.09
CA ASP A 294 5.58 11.30 -6.85
C ASP A 294 6.06 10.32 -7.93
N PRO A 295 5.87 10.62 -9.25
CA PRO A 295 6.28 9.70 -10.31
C PRO A 295 7.81 9.58 -10.47
N SER A 296 8.61 10.40 -9.80
CA SER A 296 10.07 10.23 -9.74
C SER A 296 10.50 9.14 -8.75
N VAL A 297 9.62 8.82 -7.80
CA VAL A 297 9.80 7.83 -6.74
C VAL A 297 9.02 6.55 -7.03
N LEU A 298 7.71 6.65 -7.26
CA LEU A 298 6.81 5.54 -7.62
C LEU A 298 6.32 5.74 -9.06
N ASN A 299 7.10 5.24 -10.02
CA ASN A 299 6.96 5.57 -11.43
C ASN A 299 5.98 4.71 -12.21
N SER A 300 5.35 3.73 -11.56
CA SER A 300 4.45 2.78 -12.21
C SER A 300 3.32 2.34 -11.29
N THR A 301 2.31 1.70 -11.86
CA THR A 301 1.24 1.03 -11.13
C THR A 301 1.05 -0.37 -11.70
N VAL A 302 1.16 -1.39 -10.85
CA VAL A 302 0.80 -2.76 -11.17
C VAL A 302 -0.69 -2.94 -10.90
N PHE A 303 -1.40 -3.54 -11.85
CA PHE A 303 -2.79 -3.96 -11.68
C PHE A 303 -2.81 -5.46 -11.47
N TRP A 304 -3.18 -5.87 -10.28
CA TRP A 304 -3.52 -7.25 -9.98
C TRP A 304 -5.02 -7.40 -10.05
N ILE A 305 -5.49 -8.02 -11.13
CA ILE A 305 -6.92 -8.21 -11.39
C ILE A 305 -7.25 -9.65 -10.98
N GLU A 306 -7.86 -9.83 -9.82
CA GLU A 306 -8.22 -11.14 -9.29
C GLU A 306 -9.75 -11.26 -9.28
N ASN A 307 -10.27 -11.87 -10.33
CA ASN A 307 -11.71 -12.08 -10.49
C ASN A 307 -12.05 -13.57 -10.33
N ARG A 308 -11.77 -14.15 -9.17
CA ARG A 308 -12.01 -15.55 -8.83
C ARG A 308 -11.25 -16.54 -9.72
N GLY A 309 -10.09 -16.10 -10.22
CA GLY A 309 -9.28 -16.88 -11.18
C GLY A 309 -8.33 -17.86 -10.53
N ARG A 310 -7.92 -17.63 -9.27
CA ARG A 310 -7.00 -18.49 -8.53
C ARG A 310 -7.73 -19.55 -7.73
N HIS A 311 -7.35 -20.82 -7.91
CA HIS A 311 -8.01 -21.99 -7.31
C HIS A 311 -7.20 -22.66 -6.22
N GLY A 312 -5.87 -22.49 -6.19
CA GLY A 312 -5.01 -23.01 -5.13
C GLY A 312 -5.37 -22.43 -3.76
N TYR A 313 -5.03 -23.18 -2.67
CA TYR A 313 -5.19 -22.67 -1.29
C TYR A 313 -4.29 -21.45 -1.05
N PRO A 314 -4.78 -20.37 -0.41
CA PRO A 314 -6.12 -20.18 0.22
C PRO A 314 -7.17 -19.51 -0.72
N TRP A 315 -6.87 -19.29 -1.98
CA TRP A 315 -7.70 -18.54 -2.94
C TRP A 315 -9.05 -19.22 -3.21
N LEU A 316 -9.04 -20.50 -3.57
CA LEU A 316 -10.21 -21.39 -3.75
C LEU A 316 -11.30 -20.82 -4.69
N GLY A 317 -10.93 -20.05 -5.73
CA GLY A 317 -11.86 -19.48 -6.70
C GLY A 317 -12.81 -18.40 -6.15
N ARG A 318 -12.50 -17.77 -5.01
CA ARG A 318 -13.41 -16.85 -4.31
C ARG A 318 -12.84 -15.45 -4.06
N ASN A 319 -11.56 -15.25 -4.31
CA ASN A 319 -10.95 -13.93 -4.14
C ASN A 319 -11.43 -13.00 -5.27
N HIS A 320 -11.90 -11.80 -4.90
CA HIS A 320 -12.48 -10.84 -5.83
C HIS A 320 -11.99 -9.44 -5.48
N CYS A 321 -10.84 -9.07 -6.03
CA CYS A 321 -10.17 -7.82 -5.70
C CYS A 321 -9.39 -7.25 -6.87
N LEU A 322 -9.04 -5.97 -6.72
CA LEU A 322 -8.23 -5.21 -7.65
C LEU A 322 -7.06 -4.58 -6.90
N GLY A 323 -5.84 -5.07 -7.14
CA GLY A 323 -4.62 -4.38 -6.75
C GLY A 323 -4.38 -3.21 -7.69
N LEU A 324 -4.22 -2.01 -7.12
CA LEU A 324 -3.72 -0.81 -7.79
C LEU A 324 -2.45 -0.41 -7.06
N GLU A 325 -1.35 -1.06 -7.44
CA GLU A 325 -0.13 -1.12 -6.67
C GLU A 325 0.87 -0.10 -7.22
N ASP A 326 1.02 1.02 -6.51
CA ASP A 326 1.90 2.11 -6.91
C ASP A 326 3.35 1.84 -6.48
N VAL A 327 4.21 1.54 -7.46
CA VAL A 327 5.53 0.95 -7.23
C VAL A 327 6.62 1.54 -8.12
N THR A 328 7.87 1.20 -7.78
CA THR A 328 9.01 1.16 -8.68
C THR A 328 9.55 -0.26 -8.69
N ALA A 329 9.12 -1.07 -9.65
CA ALA A 329 9.39 -2.50 -9.76
C ALA A 329 9.28 -2.98 -11.21
N TYR A 330 9.76 -4.20 -11.46
CA TYR A 330 9.45 -4.95 -12.68
C TYR A 330 8.35 -5.96 -12.36
N PHE A 331 7.13 -5.62 -12.69
CA PHE A 331 5.94 -6.38 -12.30
C PHE A 331 6.00 -6.81 -10.83
N ALA A 332 5.51 -8.00 -10.51
CA ALA A 332 5.56 -8.60 -9.18
C ALA A 332 6.63 -9.71 -9.06
N ASP A 333 7.71 -9.65 -9.83
CA ASP A 333 8.73 -10.71 -9.88
C ASP A 333 9.78 -10.61 -8.75
N GLY A 334 9.89 -9.46 -8.11
CA GLY A 334 10.74 -9.28 -6.94
C GLY A 334 12.11 -8.66 -7.23
N LEU A 335 13.02 -8.83 -6.26
CA LEU A 335 14.31 -8.14 -6.20
C LEU A 335 15.18 -8.41 -7.43
N LYS A 336 15.45 -9.67 -7.73
CA LYS A 336 16.37 -10.06 -8.80
C LYS A 336 15.92 -9.53 -10.16
N ALA A 337 14.66 -9.80 -10.52
CA ALA A 337 14.10 -9.40 -11.80
C ALA A 337 14.01 -7.86 -11.96
N SER A 338 13.86 -7.13 -10.87
CA SER A 338 13.80 -5.66 -10.89
C SER A 338 15.19 -5.02 -10.97
N VAL A 339 16.24 -5.68 -10.45
CA VAL A 339 17.61 -5.13 -10.39
C VAL A 339 18.44 -5.52 -11.60
N GLU A 340 18.35 -6.78 -12.06
CA GLU A 340 19.03 -7.26 -13.26
C GLU A 340 18.42 -6.65 -14.54
N PRO A 341 19.13 -6.73 -15.69
CA PRO A 341 18.62 -6.25 -16.96
C PRO A 341 17.25 -6.87 -17.30
N ASN A 342 16.26 -6.04 -17.55
CA ASN A 342 14.90 -6.45 -17.93
C ASN A 342 14.36 -5.56 -19.05
N ALA A 343 13.24 -5.95 -19.65
CA ALA A 343 12.64 -5.25 -20.79
C ALA A 343 12.29 -3.76 -20.52
N ILE A 344 12.20 -3.36 -19.26
CA ILE A 344 11.79 -2.01 -18.85
C ILE A 344 13.00 -1.15 -18.50
N ASN A 345 13.93 -1.66 -17.65
CA ASN A 345 15.09 -0.86 -17.26
C ASN A 345 16.08 -0.67 -18.42
N GLN A 346 16.11 -1.56 -19.41
CA GLN A 346 16.84 -1.38 -20.65
C GLN A 346 16.30 -0.23 -21.52
N GLN A 347 15.06 0.21 -21.29
CA GLN A 347 14.47 1.39 -21.92
C GLN A 347 14.71 2.68 -21.11
N GLY A 348 15.55 2.63 -20.05
CA GLY A 348 15.84 3.78 -19.18
C GLY A 348 14.76 4.09 -18.15
N ILE A 349 13.81 3.18 -17.92
CA ILE A 349 12.78 3.32 -16.87
C ILE A 349 13.26 2.55 -15.63
N LYS A 350 13.28 3.21 -14.49
CA LYS A 350 13.69 2.58 -13.23
C LYS A 350 12.72 1.48 -12.83
N THR A 351 13.26 0.31 -12.47
CA THR A 351 12.53 -0.82 -11.87
C THR A 351 12.98 -1.11 -10.44
N ALA A 352 13.88 -0.29 -9.89
CA ALA A 352 14.33 -0.31 -8.52
C ALA A 352 14.82 1.09 -8.12
N LEU A 353 14.71 1.44 -6.85
CA LEU A 353 15.33 2.63 -6.28
C LEU A 353 16.72 2.30 -5.74
N GLU A 354 17.65 3.23 -5.87
CA GLU A 354 18.97 3.15 -5.25
C GLU A 354 18.90 3.72 -3.85
N LEU A 355 19.13 2.90 -2.84
CA LEU A 355 19.18 3.30 -1.43
C LEU A 355 20.62 3.48 -0.98
N THR A 356 20.83 4.35 0.00
CA THR A 356 22.13 4.57 0.62
C THR A 356 22.02 4.62 2.15
N LYS A 357 23.00 4.01 2.83
CA LYS A 357 23.09 4.07 4.29
C LYS A 357 23.32 5.47 4.85
N LYS A 358 23.81 6.40 4.01
CA LYS A 358 24.19 7.75 4.44
C LYS A 358 23.00 8.66 4.71
N THR A 359 21.91 8.47 3.98
CA THR A 359 20.72 9.35 4.08
C THR A 359 19.46 8.49 4.06
N PRO A 360 18.50 8.75 4.96
CA PRO A 360 17.18 8.13 4.89
C PRO A 360 16.50 8.41 3.55
N THR A 361 15.76 7.43 3.05
CA THR A 361 14.89 7.59 1.89
C THR A 361 13.45 7.61 2.36
N GLU A 362 12.69 8.63 1.95
CA GLU A 362 11.27 8.75 2.29
C GLU A 362 10.39 8.40 1.08
N ILE A 363 9.44 7.52 1.30
CA ILE A 363 8.38 7.19 0.34
C ILE A 363 7.08 7.75 0.89
N ARG A 364 6.49 8.71 0.17
CA ARG A 364 5.28 9.41 0.59
C ARG A 364 4.13 9.08 -0.35
N TYR A 365 2.96 8.85 0.22
CA TYR A 365 1.82 8.35 -0.50
C TYR A 365 0.52 8.89 0.08
N ILE A 366 -0.43 9.20 -0.78
CA ILE A 366 -1.75 9.72 -0.38
C ILE A 366 -2.81 8.82 -0.97
N GLN A 367 -3.77 8.39 -0.15
CA GLN A 367 -4.95 7.65 -0.58
C GLN A 367 -6.20 8.30 0.00
N GLY A 368 -7.29 8.27 -0.74
CA GLY A 368 -8.53 8.83 -0.23
C GLY A 368 -9.76 8.42 -1.03
N VAL A 369 -10.91 8.90 -0.53
CA VAL A 369 -12.21 8.65 -1.14
C VAL A 369 -12.96 9.96 -1.29
N VAL A 370 -13.60 10.14 -2.45
CA VAL A 370 -14.46 11.30 -2.74
C VAL A 370 -15.83 10.78 -3.18
N ARG A 371 -16.90 11.21 -2.49
CA ARG A 371 -18.26 10.97 -2.97
C ARG A 371 -18.53 11.75 -4.25
N VAL A 372 -19.17 11.11 -5.20
CA VAL A 372 -19.50 11.71 -6.48
C VAL A 372 -20.98 11.47 -6.81
N PRO A 373 -21.65 12.38 -7.55
CA PRO A 373 -23.00 12.15 -8.01
C PRO A 373 -23.04 10.96 -9.02
N GLN A 374 -24.16 10.28 -9.14
CA GLN A 374 -24.34 9.13 -10.01
C GLN A 374 -23.97 9.40 -11.48
N ALA A 375 -24.13 10.64 -11.94
CA ALA A 375 -23.72 11.05 -13.29
C ALA A 375 -22.20 11.07 -13.49
N PHE A 376 -21.39 11.05 -12.42
CA PHE A 376 -19.93 11.07 -12.48
C PHE A 376 -19.41 9.65 -12.72
N GLN A 377 -19.14 9.33 -13.98
CA GLN A 377 -18.80 7.95 -14.36
C GLN A 377 -17.32 7.60 -14.27
N VAL A 378 -16.43 8.55 -14.56
CA VAL A 378 -14.98 8.33 -14.57
C VAL A 378 -14.24 9.66 -14.42
N VAL A 379 -13.06 9.62 -13.84
CA VAL A 379 -12.15 10.79 -13.78
C VAL A 379 -11.42 10.93 -15.11
N LYS A 380 -11.49 12.13 -15.72
CA LYS A 380 -10.69 12.50 -16.88
C LYS A 380 -9.38 13.15 -16.47
N THR A 381 -9.46 14.09 -15.51
CA THR A 381 -8.29 14.81 -14.97
C THR A 381 -8.48 15.10 -13.49
N ILE A 382 -7.38 15.30 -12.80
CA ILE A 382 -7.36 15.88 -11.45
C ILE A 382 -6.67 17.24 -11.54
N ASP A 383 -7.39 18.31 -11.18
CA ASP A 383 -6.82 19.63 -11.03
C ASP A 383 -6.31 19.80 -9.60
N PHE A 384 -5.06 20.27 -9.47
CA PHE A 384 -4.39 20.49 -8.19
C PHE A 384 -4.40 21.98 -7.84
N SER A 385 -4.85 22.29 -6.64
CA SER A 385 -4.74 23.64 -6.05
C SER A 385 -4.30 23.54 -4.59
N PRO A 386 -3.75 24.58 -3.99
CA PRO A 386 -3.23 24.49 -2.61
C PRO A 386 -4.25 23.98 -1.61
N GLY A 387 -3.99 22.78 -1.04
CA GLY A 387 -4.86 22.13 -0.05
C GLY A 387 -6.11 21.46 -0.63
N GLN A 388 -6.24 21.33 -1.94
CA GLN A 388 -7.42 20.77 -2.60
C GLN A 388 -7.06 20.05 -3.90
N ILE A 389 -7.81 18.99 -4.21
CA ILE A 389 -7.91 18.41 -5.54
C ILE A 389 -9.31 18.61 -6.10
N THR A 390 -9.45 18.68 -7.42
CA THR A 390 -10.74 18.66 -8.09
C THR A 390 -10.76 17.57 -9.15
N LEU A 391 -11.61 16.58 -8.95
CA LEU A 391 -11.87 15.52 -9.93
C LEU A 391 -12.76 16.08 -11.03
N VAL A 392 -12.36 15.90 -12.29
CA VAL A 392 -13.10 16.38 -13.46
C VAL A 392 -13.46 15.20 -14.34
N SER A 393 -14.75 15.02 -14.65
CA SER A 393 -15.23 13.99 -15.58
C SER A 393 -15.09 14.41 -17.05
N PRO A 394 -15.20 13.50 -18.02
CA PRO A 394 -15.23 13.83 -19.45
C PRO A 394 -16.32 14.83 -19.83
N ASP A 395 -17.48 14.78 -19.15
CA ASP A 395 -18.62 15.66 -19.37
C ASP A 395 -18.52 17.01 -18.64
N GLY A 396 -17.38 17.26 -17.97
CA GLY A 396 -17.12 18.51 -17.28
C GLY A 396 -17.69 18.61 -15.87
N LEU A 397 -18.24 17.55 -15.30
CA LEU A 397 -18.62 17.52 -13.88
C LEU A 397 -17.38 17.66 -13.02
N ARG A 398 -17.47 18.47 -11.97
CA ARG A 398 -16.35 18.79 -11.08
C ARG A 398 -16.73 18.48 -9.63
N VAL A 399 -15.89 17.70 -8.95
CA VAL A 399 -16.05 17.42 -7.53
C VAL A 399 -14.73 17.67 -6.81
N SER A 400 -14.74 18.57 -5.83
CA SER A 400 -13.55 18.96 -5.09
C SER A 400 -13.49 18.26 -3.73
N ALA A 401 -12.27 17.97 -3.29
CA ALA A 401 -12.00 17.40 -1.97
C ALA A 401 -10.77 18.07 -1.34
N PRO A 402 -10.77 18.32 -0.02
CA PRO A 402 -9.62 18.86 0.69
C PRO A 402 -8.52 17.77 0.76
N VAL A 403 -7.39 18.04 0.13
CA VAL A 403 -6.21 17.17 0.09
C VAL A 403 -4.95 18.02 0.06
N ASN A 404 -4.06 17.86 1.02
CA ASN A 404 -2.76 18.51 0.98
C ASN A 404 -1.76 17.71 0.13
N HIS A 405 -1.86 17.81 -1.19
CA HIS A 405 -0.98 17.10 -2.12
C HIS A 405 0.50 17.50 -2.00
N ALA A 406 0.81 18.69 -1.41
CA ALA A 406 2.17 19.09 -1.09
C ALA A 406 2.87 18.15 -0.07
N PHE A 407 2.11 17.32 0.65
CA PHE A 407 2.68 16.24 1.49
C PHE A 407 3.67 15.37 0.72
N LEU A 408 3.44 15.12 -0.56
CA LEU A 408 4.35 14.30 -1.39
C LEU A 408 5.76 14.89 -1.47
N SER A 409 5.90 16.21 -1.45
CA SER A 409 7.20 16.90 -1.46
C SER A 409 7.70 17.27 -0.06
N THR A 410 6.80 17.64 0.86
CA THR A 410 7.18 18.19 2.17
C THR A 410 7.17 17.17 3.31
N GLY A 411 6.41 16.07 3.20
CA GLY A 411 6.15 15.13 4.30
C GLY A 411 5.24 15.70 5.40
N ASN A 412 4.69 16.91 5.23
CA ASN A 412 3.78 17.54 6.19
C ASN A 412 2.32 17.39 5.71
N PRO A 413 1.44 16.70 6.47
CA PRO A 413 0.05 16.49 6.07
C PRO A 413 -0.82 17.75 6.18
N VAL A 414 -0.38 18.77 6.91
CA VAL A 414 -1.04 20.08 6.99
C VAL A 414 -0.25 21.13 6.22
N ARG A 415 -0.95 22.11 5.70
CA ARG A 415 -0.34 23.25 5.01
C ARG A 415 0.51 24.04 6.01
N SER A 416 1.78 24.30 5.69
CA SER A 416 2.54 25.36 6.35
C SER A 416 1.89 26.70 6.00
N ASN A 417 1.51 27.47 6.98
CA ASN A 417 1.00 28.83 6.82
C ASN A 417 2.08 29.72 6.20
#